data_645890ccad6e88e9e52a6c8f280ea577
#
_entry.id   645890ccad6e88e9e52a6c8f280ea577
#
_cell.length_a   1.000
_cell.length_b   1.000
_cell.length_c   1.000
_cell.angle_alpha   90.00
_cell.angle_beta   90.00
_cell.angle_gamma   90.00
#
_symmetry.space_group_name_H-M   'P 1'
#
loop_
_entity.id
_entity.type
_entity.pdbx_description
1 polymer ?
#
loop_
_entity_poly.entity_id
_entity_poly.type
_entity_poly.pdbx_seq_one_letter_code
_entity_poly.pdbx_strand_id
1 'polypeptide(L)'
;MATAAAAWVRNKTGMSPGELDILVISTALKQLLFPAYRSTDFEVHRNWLAITQSLPLSKWYYDTTSEWTLDYPPFFAYFEYILSWPARLVDPKIVDINALQYSAWSAIAYQRTTVIVTELVLGAAVLRLCRPLLSQTAPLSPILAASIFLHPGLLIVDHIHFQYNGFLFGVMLWSIAMMREGENTFGWNAFRCLAQLQTHLYVYCASLFHLPTTDSLHDPNSIPITGANMLLRLFPFKRGLCHAYWAPNVWALWAAADRALLQLARRGLIPARILSIDSAGLTSSSRGLIGDTVFAVLPNVKPIHTFIVTILCQSVFLWRLWRTPTYRSFVCAVTLCGWASYAFGWHVHEKAILLVLLPMSLVAAESHAMFRTFVIASAAGCVSLFPLLFTPAETPIKLLYTLLWALGTFYPLQKRLYTFPTTLTAVLIDRLELLYLAGLPVLQVVVMLLGAWPTIKGVRTISFPTNSTMSEVNTEPEVESGMEFLPLLLTSVYCAIGLGWSFMRMGYLYVRSSV
;
A
#
# COMPACT_ATOMS: atom_id res chain seq x y z
N MET A 1 35.92 26.58 -0.40
CA MET A 1 36.00 25.16 0.04
C MET A 1 34.70 24.41 -0.18
N ALA A 2 33.53 24.92 0.21
CA ALA A 2 32.23 24.24 0.03
C ALA A 2 31.88 23.87 -1.43
N THR A 3 32.21 24.74 -2.40
CA THR A 3 31.95 24.50 -3.83
C THR A 3 32.84 23.39 -4.42
N ALA A 4 34.10 23.28 -3.98
CA ALA A 4 35.03 22.23 -4.43
C ALA A 4 34.62 20.85 -3.88
N ALA A 5 34.22 20.78 -2.60
CA ALA A 5 33.69 19.55 -1.99
C ALA A 5 32.41 19.09 -2.67
N ALA A 6 31.50 20.02 -2.96
CA ALA A 6 30.24 19.72 -3.68
C ALA A 6 30.52 19.18 -5.10
N ALA A 7 31.48 19.77 -5.82
CA ALA A 7 31.89 19.30 -7.14
C ALA A 7 32.52 17.90 -7.07
N TRP A 8 33.36 17.66 -6.06
CA TRP A 8 33.98 16.35 -5.86
C TRP A 8 32.96 15.26 -5.59
N VAL A 9 31.99 15.50 -4.68
CA VAL A 9 30.89 14.57 -4.39
C VAL A 9 30.12 14.26 -5.67
N ARG A 10 29.72 15.29 -6.42
CA ARG A 10 28.96 15.12 -7.66
C ARG A 10 29.72 14.32 -8.71
N ASN A 11 31.02 14.54 -8.86
CA ASN A 11 31.84 13.79 -9.81
C ASN A 11 32.04 12.32 -9.43
N LYS A 12 32.08 11.99 -8.14
CA LYS A 12 32.28 10.61 -7.65
C LYS A 12 30.98 9.81 -7.55
N THR A 13 29.87 10.44 -7.16
CA THR A 13 28.59 9.74 -6.86
C THR A 13 27.49 10.04 -7.87
N GLY A 14 27.65 11.07 -8.70
CA GLY A 14 26.58 11.59 -9.57
C GLY A 14 25.47 12.34 -8.82
N MET A 15 25.59 12.47 -7.49
CA MET A 15 24.62 13.13 -6.61
C MET A 15 25.11 14.50 -6.14
N SER A 16 24.18 15.42 -5.89
CA SER A 16 24.48 16.65 -5.15
C SER A 16 24.70 16.33 -3.66
N PRO A 17 25.41 17.21 -2.90
CA PRO A 17 25.57 16.99 -1.45
C PRO A 17 24.25 16.78 -0.71
N GLY A 18 23.22 17.56 -1.02
CA GLY A 18 21.91 17.42 -0.37
C GLY A 18 21.21 16.08 -0.68
N GLU A 19 21.38 15.52 -1.88
CA GLU A 19 20.88 14.19 -2.23
C GLU A 19 21.62 13.11 -1.45
N LEU A 20 22.95 13.26 -1.30
CA LEU A 20 23.74 12.36 -0.48
C LEU A 20 23.34 12.44 1.00
N ASP A 21 23.12 13.64 1.54
CA ASP A 21 22.67 13.84 2.92
C ASP A 21 21.32 13.14 3.16
N ILE A 22 20.37 13.28 2.25
CA ILE A 22 19.07 12.59 2.32
C ILE A 22 19.25 11.07 2.33
N LEU A 23 20.10 10.53 1.47
CA LEU A 23 20.39 9.09 1.42
C LEU A 23 21.00 8.60 2.74
N VAL A 24 22.02 9.29 3.25
CA VAL A 24 22.70 8.92 4.51
C VAL A 24 21.76 9.01 5.70
N ILE A 25 21.02 10.12 5.85
CA ILE A 25 20.08 10.32 6.95
C ILE A 25 18.95 9.27 6.89
N SER A 26 18.40 9.04 5.70
CA SER A 26 17.36 8.02 5.51
C SER A 26 17.87 6.63 5.88
N THR A 27 19.07 6.26 5.43
CA THR A 27 19.67 4.95 5.74
C THR A 27 19.95 4.80 7.24
N ALA A 28 20.50 5.83 7.88
CA ALA A 28 20.76 5.82 9.32
C ALA A 28 19.44 5.68 10.13
N LEU A 29 18.39 6.43 9.75
CA LEU A 29 17.07 6.32 10.38
C LEU A 29 16.51 4.90 10.25
N LYS A 30 16.58 4.30 9.06
CA LYS A 30 16.09 2.94 8.81
C LYS A 30 16.87 1.89 9.59
N GLN A 31 18.18 2.07 9.78
CA GLN A 31 18.99 1.19 10.64
C GLN A 31 18.60 1.29 12.12
N LEU A 32 18.24 2.49 12.61
CA LEU A 32 17.72 2.67 13.97
C LEU A 32 16.41 1.94 14.21
N LEU A 33 15.66 1.59 13.16
CA LEU A 33 14.41 0.82 13.25
C LEU A 33 14.60 -0.71 13.26
N PHE A 34 15.83 -1.23 13.22
CA PHE A 34 16.09 -2.67 13.27
C PHE A 34 15.44 -3.37 14.48
N PRO A 35 15.46 -2.81 15.71
CA PRO A 35 14.80 -3.42 16.86
C PRO A 35 13.28 -3.16 16.93
N ALA A 36 12.69 -2.41 15.97
CA ALA A 36 11.26 -2.11 15.96
C ALA A 36 10.39 -3.36 15.84
N TYR A 37 9.10 -3.19 16.07
CA TYR A 37 8.06 -4.21 15.90
C TYR A 37 8.27 -5.06 14.62
N ARG A 38 7.98 -6.33 14.73
CA ARG A 38 8.00 -7.29 13.63
C ARG A 38 6.60 -7.82 13.39
N SER A 39 6.10 -7.58 12.20
CA SER A 39 4.83 -8.14 11.76
C SER A 39 4.97 -9.62 11.38
N THR A 40 3.85 -10.26 11.10
CA THR A 40 3.82 -11.61 10.48
C THR A 40 4.55 -11.64 9.14
N ASP A 41 4.55 -10.54 8.37
CA ASP A 41 5.24 -10.45 7.08
C ASP A 41 6.76 -10.69 7.21
N PHE A 42 7.35 -10.40 8.36
CA PHE A 42 8.77 -10.71 8.61
C PHE A 42 9.05 -12.20 8.53
N GLU A 43 8.20 -13.03 9.16
CA GLU A 43 8.33 -14.49 9.08
C GLU A 43 7.87 -15.03 7.72
N VAL A 44 6.87 -14.42 7.09
CA VAL A 44 6.45 -14.78 5.72
C VAL A 44 7.64 -14.74 4.77
N HIS A 45 8.36 -13.64 4.72
CA HIS A 45 9.53 -13.48 3.85
C HIS A 45 10.70 -14.36 4.29
N ARG A 46 10.95 -14.54 5.60
CA ARG A 46 11.95 -15.50 6.07
C ARG A 46 11.63 -16.92 5.58
N ASN A 47 10.37 -17.33 5.67
CA ASN A 47 9.96 -18.65 5.19
C ASN A 47 10.10 -18.78 3.67
N TRP A 48 9.83 -17.72 2.90
CA TRP A 48 10.02 -17.74 1.46
C TRP A 48 11.50 -17.84 1.05
N LEU A 49 12.41 -17.19 1.79
CA LEU A 49 13.86 -17.43 1.64
C LEU A 49 14.20 -18.89 1.88
N ALA A 50 13.60 -19.53 2.90
CA ALA A 50 13.85 -20.92 3.22
C ALA A 50 13.27 -21.88 2.16
N ILE A 51 12.03 -21.67 1.70
CA ILE A 51 11.40 -22.44 0.63
C ILE A 51 12.26 -22.39 -0.63
N THR A 52 12.63 -21.19 -1.05
CA THR A 52 13.33 -21.00 -2.33
C THR A 52 14.76 -21.54 -2.30
N GLN A 53 15.43 -21.54 -1.15
CA GLN A 53 16.78 -22.08 -0.98
C GLN A 53 16.80 -23.60 -0.79
N SER A 54 15.86 -24.14 -0.02
CA SER A 54 15.92 -25.52 0.46
C SER A 54 15.17 -26.50 -0.42
N LEU A 55 14.19 -26.03 -1.22
CA LEU A 55 13.36 -26.88 -2.07
C LEU A 55 13.67 -26.70 -3.55
N PRO A 56 13.47 -27.73 -4.38
CA PRO A 56 13.51 -27.60 -5.83
C PRO A 56 12.37 -26.71 -6.32
N LEU A 57 12.57 -25.99 -7.43
CA LEU A 57 11.63 -25.05 -8.04
C LEU A 57 10.20 -25.62 -8.19
N SER A 58 10.09 -26.88 -8.55
CA SER A 58 8.80 -27.58 -8.71
C SER A 58 7.98 -27.68 -7.43
N LYS A 59 8.59 -27.52 -6.26
CA LYS A 59 7.92 -27.62 -4.95
C LYS A 59 7.62 -26.27 -4.29
N TRP A 60 8.11 -25.16 -4.80
CA TRP A 60 7.97 -23.85 -4.15
C TRP A 60 6.51 -23.48 -3.83
N TYR A 61 5.59 -23.71 -4.77
CA TYR A 61 4.16 -23.41 -4.61
C TYR A 61 3.34 -24.56 -4.01
N TYR A 62 3.98 -25.65 -3.60
CA TYR A 62 3.31 -26.81 -3.00
C TYR A 62 3.68 -26.98 -1.53
N ASP A 63 4.72 -26.29 -1.06
CA ASP A 63 5.14 -26.39 0.33
C ASP A 63 4.04 -25.90 1.29
N THR A 64 3.87 -26.66 2.37
CA THR A 64 2.91 -26.42 3.44
C THR A 64 3.54 -26.63 4.82
N THR A 65 4.88 -26.57 4.91
CA THR A 65 5.61 -26.71 6.17
C THR A 65 5.25 -25.59 7.15
N SER A 66 4.97 -24.41 6.61
CA SER A 66 4.47 -23.26 7.35
C SER A 66 3.06 -22.87 6.86
N GLU A 67 2.27 -22.22 7.72
CA GLU A 67 1.02 -21.56 7.33
C GLU A 67 1.27 -20.44 6.29
N TRP A 68 2.47 -19.87 6.25
CA TRP A 68 2.89 -18.80 5.34
C TRP A 68 3.41 -19.35 4.02
N THR A 69 2.51 -19.93 3.24
CA THR A 69 2.82 -20.48 1.91
C THR A 69 3.23 -19.38 0.93
N LEU A 70 4.02 -19.75 -0.11
CA LEU A 70 4.40 -18.80 -1.17
C LEU A 70 3.16 -18.43 -2.00
N ASP A 71 2.72 -17.17 -1.91
CA ASP A 71 1.52 -16.64 -2.56
C ASP A 71 1.79 -15.39 -3.43
N TYR A 72 3.06 -15.13 -3.76
CA TYR A 72 3.49 -14.08 -4.69
C TYR A 72 3.86 -14.66 -6.07
N PRO A 73 3.86 -13.82 -7.12
CA PRO A 73 4.20 -14.25 -8.48
C PRO A 73 5.62 -14.82 -8.61
N PRO A 74 5.90 -15.65 -9.63
CA PRO A 74 7.19 -16.35 -9.78
C PRO A 74 8.42 -15.44 -9.78
N PHE A 75 8.35 -14.25 -10.36
CA PHE A 75 9.48 -13.31 -10.34
C PHE A 75 9.84 -12.86 -8.92
N PHE A 76 8.85 -12.71 -8.04
CA PHE A 76 9.12 -12.41 -6.64
C PHE A 76 9.74 -13.61 -5.92
N ALA A 77 9.32 -14.82 -6.23
CA ALA A 77 9.96 -16.03 -5.72
C ALA A 77 11.43 -16.14 -6.15
N TYR A 78 11.75 -15.77 -7.39
CA TYR A 78 13.15 -15.67 -7.83
C TYR A 78 13.91 -14.53 -7.13
N PHE A 79 13.27 -13.42 -6.83
CA PHE A 79 13.87 -12.36 -6.02
C PHE A 79 14.24 -12.89 -4.63
N GLU A 80 13.33 -13.60 -3.94
CA GLU A 80 13.61 -14.25 -2.66
C GLU A 80 14.73 -15.31 -2.80
N TYR A 81 14.75 -16.08 -3.88
CA TYR A 81 15.82 -17.02 -4.15
C TYR A 81 17.19 -16.35 -4.25
N ILE A 82 17.29 -15.20 -4.93
CA ILE A 82 18.54 -14.43 -5.02
C ILE A 82 18.98 -13.96 -3.63
N LEU A 83 18.05 -13.45 -2.82
CA LEU A 83 18.32 -13.02 -1.46
C LEU A 83 18.66 -14.18 -0.51
N SER A 84 18.21 -15.39 -0.78
CA SER A 84 18.48 -16.55 0.06
C SER A 84 19.96 -16.97 0.07
N TRP A 85 20.70 -16.69 -1.00
CA TRP A 85 22.12 -17.03 -1.08
C TRP A 85 22.99 -16.28 -0.05
N PRO A 86 22.98 -14.93 0.01
CA PRO A 86 23.70 -14.24 1.07
C PRO A 86 23.09 -14.50 2.46
N ALA A 87 21.77 -14.77 2.57
CA ALA A 87 21.17 -15.14 3.84
C ALA A 87 21.84 -16.38 4.46
N ARG A 88 22.05 -17.41 3.64
CA ARG A 88 22.73 -18.65 4.05
C ARG A 88 24.17 -18.41 4.53
N LEU A 89 24.86 -17.44 3.94
CA LEU A 89 26.24 -17.09 4.34
C LEU A 89 26.27 -16.34 5.67
N VAL A 90 25.25 -15.52 5.95
CA VAL A 90 25.14 -14.76 7.20
C VAL A 90 24.74 -15.68 8.35
N ASP A 91 23.70 -16.48 8.15
CA ASP A 91 23.20 -17.43 9.14
C ASP A 91 22.38 -18.53 8.44
N PRO A 92 22.87 -19.77 8.40
CA PRO A 92 22.18 -20.88 7.74
C PRO A 92 20.76 -21.15 8.26
N LYS A 93 20.45 -20.78 9.51
CA LYS A 93 19.11 -20.97 10.09
C LYS A 93 18.05 -20.06 9.46
N ILE A 94 18.44 -18.94 8.83
CA ILE A 94 17.51 -18.07 8.11
C ILE A 94 16.80 -18.85 6.98
N VAL A 95 17.53 -19.73 6.32
CA VAL A 95 17.06 -20.51 5.17
C VAL A 95 16.70 -21.97 5.51
N ASP A 96 16.65 -22.31 6.79
CA ASP A 96 16.17 -23.62 7.25
C ASP A 96 14.63 -23.61 7.26
N ILE A 97 14.03 -24.53 6.50
CA ILE A 97 12.58 -24.64 6.36
C ILE A 97 11.89 -25.07 7.67
N ASN A 98 12.62 -25.75 8.56
CA ASN A 98 12.10 -26.20 9.86
C ASN A 98 12.30 -25.16 10.96
N ALA A 99 13.09 -24.12 10.74
CA ALA A 99 13.33 -23.07 11.70
C ALA A 99 12.21 -22.02 11.69
N LEU A 100 10.97 -22.44 11.96
CA LEU A 100 9.81 -21.57 11.98
C LEU A 100 9.95 -20.46 13.03
N GLN A 101 9.54 -19.23 12.68
CA GLN A 101 9.60 -18.02 13.52
C GLN A 101 11.03 -17.67 13.99
N TYR A 102 12.04 -18.06 13.23
CA TYR A 102 13.42 -17.75 13.55
C TYR A 102 13.70 -16.25 13.48
N SER A 103 14.07 -15.67 14.62
CA SER A 103 14.19 -14.23 14.79
C SER A 103 15.44 -13.82 15.57
N ALA A 104 16.56 -14.55 15.39
CA ALA A 104 17.85 -14.13 15.92
C ALA A 104 18.25 -12.77 15.34
N TRP A 105 19.13 -12.05 16.02
CA TRP A 105 19.59 -10.73 15.55
C TRP A 105 20.23 -10.78 14.16
N SER A 106 20.92 -11.86 13.82
CA SER A 106 21.45 -12.12 12.48
C SER A 106 20.34 -12.09 11.41
N ALA A 107 19.21 -12.75 11.66
CA ALA A 107 18.06 -12.78 10.77
C ALA A 107 17.42 -11.40 10.64
N ILE A 108 17.24 -10.70 11.77
CA ILE A 108 16.66 -9.35 11.78
C ILE A 108 17.54 -8.37 11.02
N ALA A 109 18.82 -8.33 11.34
CA ALA A 109 19.77 -7.42 10.69
C ALA A 109 19.88 -7.71 9.19
N TYR A 110 19.96 -8.99 8.82
CA TYR A 110 20.01 -9.40 7.42
C TYR A 110 18.77 -8.93 6.65
N GLN A 111 17.58 -9.36 7.06
CA GLN A 111 16.34 -9.06 6.33
C GLN A 111 16.08 -7.55 6.25
N ARG A 112 16.24 -6.78 7.34
CA ARG A 112 16.07 -5.33 7.30
C ARG A 112 17.13 -4.61 6.45
N THR A 113 18.35 -5.14 6.38
CA THR A 113 19.39 -4.63 5.48
C THR A 113 19.02 -4.86 4.01
N THR A 114 18.45 -6.03 3.67
CA THR A 114 18.02 -6.29 2.28
C THR A 114 16.92 -5.33 1.82
N VAL A 115 15.99 -4.94 2.69
CA VAL A 115 14.98 -3.92 2.37
C VAL A 115 15.64 -2.57 2.06
N ILE A 116 16.60 -2.12 2.89
CA ILE A 116 17.32 -0.85 2.67
C ILE A 116 18.09 -0.89 1.35
N VAL A 117 18.81 -1.98 1.08
CA VAL A 117 19.64 -2.11 -0.14
C VAL A 117 18.81 -2.16 -1.39
N THR A 118 17.73 -2.93 -1.39
CA THR A 118 16.87 -3.06 -2.57
C THR A 118 16.07 -1.79 -2.85
N GLU A 119 15.72 -1.02 -1.83
CA GLU A 119 15.07 0.29 -1.99
C GLU A 119 15.96 1.34 -2.70
N LEU A 120 17.27 1.15 -2.78
CA LEU A 120 18.15 2.03 -3.55
C LEU A 120 17.74 2.11 -5.03
N VAL A 121 17.03 1.12 -5.56
CA VAL A 121 16.43 1.17 -6.90
C VAL A 121 15.42 2.31 -7.01
N LEU A 122 14.60 2.54 -5.96
CA LEU A 122 13.70 3.68 -5.87
C LEU A 122 14.48 4.99 -5.87
N GLY A 123 15.52 5.09 -5.06
CA GLY A 123 16.39 6.27 -5.02
C GLY A 123 17.00 6.60 -6.38
N ALA A 124 17.53 5.59 -7.08
CA ALA A 124 18.09 5.75 -8.42
C ALA A 124 17.04 6.20 -9.46
N ALA A 125 15.82 5.62 -9.43
CA ALA A 125 14.72 6.02 -10.30
C ALA A 125 14.29 7.47 -10.07
N VAL A 126 14.15 7.88 -8.82
CA VAL A 126 13.78 9.24 -8.42
C VAL A 126 14.86 10.25 -8.86
N LEU A 127 16.15 9.95 -8.65
CA LEU A 127 17.26 10.78 -9.13
C LEU A 127 17.24 10.94 -10.66
N ARG A 128 16.92 9.86 -11.39
CA ARG A 128 16.78 9.92 -12.86
C ARG A 128 15.63 10.84 -13.29
N LEU A 129 14.49 10.78 -12.59
CA LEU A 129 13.34 11.66 -12.84
C LEU A 129 13.63 13.14 -12.56
N CYS A 130 14.58 13.46 -11.67
CA CYS A 130 15.02 14.83 -11.38
C CYS A 130 15.94 15.41 -12.45
N ARG A 131 16.50 14.61 -13.35
CA ARG A 131 17.40 15.11 -14.39
C ARG A 131 16.62 15.84 -15.48
N PRO A 132 17.09 17.01 -15.92
CA PRO A 132 16.51 17.67 -17.08
C PRO A 132 16.75 16.82 -18.33
N LEU A 133 15.77 16.76 -19.20
CA LEU A 133 15.86 16.12 -20.51
C LEU A 133 15.92 17.18 -21.61
N LEU A 134 16.40 16.78 -22.78
CA LEU A 134 16.27 17.58 -24.01
C LEU A 134 14.80 17.71 -24.46
N SER A 135 13.91 16.85 -23.94
CA SER A 135 12.47 16.91 -24.19
C SER A 135 11.79 18.00 -23.34
N GLN A 136 10.62 18.48 -23.80
CA GLN A 136 9.85 19.54 -23.13
C GLN A 136 9.25 19.14 -21.76
N THR A 137 9.45 17.90 -21.30
CA THR A 137 8.96 17.44 -19.99
C THR A 137 9.81 18.00 -18.86
N ALA A 138 9.18 18.76 -17.98
CA ALA A 138 9.87 19.31 -16.81
C ALA A 138 10.43 18.21 -15.90
N PRO A 139 11.64 18.39 -15.33
CA PRO A 139 12.19 17.45 -14.35
C PRO A 139 11.36 17.42 -13.08
N LEU A 140 11.39 16.29 -12.38
CA LEU A 140 10.77 16.17 -11.06
C LEU A 140 11.41 17.15 -10.09
N SER A 141 10.58 17.86 -9.33
CA SER A 141 11.06 18.77 -8.29
C SER A 141 11.85 18.01 -7.21
N PRO A 142 13.00 18.52 -6.72
CA PRO A 142 13.76 17.89 -5.64
C PRO A 142 12.94 17.65 -4.38
N ILE A 143 11.95 18.52 -4.08
CA ILE A 143 11.04 18.33 -2.94
C ILE A 143 10.17 17.09 -3.14
N LEU A 144 9.60 16.90 -4.33
CA LEU A 144 8.81 15.71 -4.63
C LEU A 144 9.67 14.45 -4.68
N ALA A 145 10.89 14.55 -5.20
CA ALA A 145 11.86 13.47 -5.19
C ALA A 145 12.16 13.00 -3.76
N ALA A 146 12.49 13.94 -2.88
CA ALA A 146 12.71 13.65 -1.46
C ALA A 146 11.44 13.09 -0.80
N SER A 147 10.26 13.62 -1.13
CA SER A 147 8.99 13.15 -0.57
C SER A 147 8.65 11.71 -0.96
N ILE A 148 9.03 11.27 -2.15
CA ILE A 148 8.86 9.88 -2.59
C ILE A 148 9.81 8.96 -1.83
N PHE A 149 11.10 9.29 -1.77
CA PHE A 149 12.12 8.46 -1.13
C PHE A 149 11.96 8.38 0.39
N LEU A 150 11.49 9.46 1.02
CA LEU A 150 11.21 9.56 2.45
C LEU A 150 9.73 9.32 2.79
N HIS A 151 8.95 8.69 1.92
CA HIS A 151 7.51 8.56 2.11
C HIS A 151 7.18 7.78 3.39
N PRO A 152 6.31 8.32 4.30
CA PRO A 152 5.97 7.66 5.57
C PRO A 152 5.39 6.27 5.39
N GLY A 153 4.61 6.07 4.32
CA GLY A 153 4.05 4.77 3.99
C GLY A 153 5.13 3.71 3.74
N LEU A 154 6.24 4.05 3.06
CA LEU A 154 7.37 3.13 2.88
C LEU A 154 8.09 2.85 4.22
N LEU A 155 8.27 3.87 5.06
CA LEU A 155 8.85 3.67 6.39
C LEU A 155 8.01 2.72 7.23
N ILE A 156 6.70 2.92 7.26
CA ILE A 156 5.75 2.10 8.04
C ILE A 156 5.69 0.69 7.47
N VAL A 157 5.47 0.55 6.17
CA VAL A 157 5.18 -0.75 5.54
C VAL A 157 6.44 -1.56 5.33
N ASP A 158 7.55 -0.96 4.85
CA ASP A 158 8.73 -1.74 4.50
C ASP A 158 9.72 -1.85 5.67
N HIS A 159 9.99 -0.74 6.38
CA HIS A 159 11.05 -0.70 7.37
C HIS A 159 10.60 -1.06 8.79
N ILE A 160 9.30 -0.95 9.12
CA ILE A 160 8.77 -1.38 10.42
C ILE A 160 7.96 -2.66 10.26
N HIS A 161 6.92 -2.66 9.42
CA HIS A 161 6.05 -3.83 9.21
C HIS A 161 6.78 -4.97 8.49
N PHE A 162 7.63 -4.68 7.56
CA PHE A 162 8.47 -5.54 6.72
C PHE A 162 7.84 -5.92 5.39
N GLN A 163 8.26 -5.23 4.32
CA GLN A 163 7.96 -5.58 2.92
C GLN A 163 9.04 -4.99 1.98
N TYR A 164 8.90 -5.24 0.66
CA TYR A 164 9.81 -4.77 -0.38
C TYR A 164 9.13 -3.80 -1.37
N ASN A 165 8.17 -2.99 -0.89
CA ASN A 165 7.45 -2.05 -1.77
C ASN A 165 8.38 -0.99 -2.37
N GLY A 166 9.37 -0.50 -1.62
CA GLY A 166 10.37 0.43 -2.13
C GLY A 166 11.12 -0.10 -3.35
N PHE A 167 11.48 -1.39 -3.35
CA PHE A 167 12.06 -2.06 -4.53
C PHE A 167 11.06 -2.10 -5.70
N LEU A 168 9.85 -2.56 -5.45
CA LEU A 168 8.83 -2.73 -6.49
C LEU A 168 8.43 -1.39 -7.11
N PHE A 169 8.21 -0.36 -6.29
CA PHE A 169 7.95 1.00 -6.79
C PHE A 169 9.17 1.63 -7.44
N GLY A 170 10.37 1.26 -7.01
CA GLY A 170 11.61 1.62 -7.68
C GLY A 170 11.62 1.16 -9.13
N VAL A 171 11.30 -0.11 -9.39
CA VAL A 171 11.18 -0.67 -10.75
C VAL A 171 10.08 0.04 -11.55
N MET A 172 8.93 0.36 -10.93
CA MET A 172 7.84 1.11 -11.57
C MET A 172 8.28 2.52 -11.97
N LEU A 173 8.89 3.27 -11.06
CA LEU A 173 9.34 4.63 -11.35
C LEU A 173 10.51 4.64 -12.35
N TRP A 174 11.34 3.62 -12.34
CA TRP A 174 12.37 3.44 -13.36
C TRP A 174 11.75 3.23 -14.75
N SER A 175 10.73 2.38 -14.86
CA SER A 175 9.96 2.20 -16.08
C SER A 175 9.35 3.52 -16.58
N ILE A 176 8.73 4.29 -15.68
CA ILE A 176 8.15 5.60 -15.98
C ILE A 176 9.23 6.59 -16.45
N ALA A 177 10.43 6.58 -15.82
CA ALA A 177 11.54 7.41 -16.21
C ALA A 177 12.05 7.09 -17.62
N MET A 178 12.17 5.80 -17.97
CA MET A 178 12.58 5.35 -19.30
C MET A 178 11.57 5.74 -20.38
N MET A 179 10.27 5.60 -20.09
CA MET A 179 9.21 6.06 -21.01
C MET A 179 9.25 7.58 -21.21
N ARG A 180 9.54 8.36 -20.16
CA ARG A 180 9.73 9.81 -20.25
C ARG A 180 10.88 10.18 -21.20
N GLU A 181 11.92 9.36 -21.24
CA GLU A 181 13.12 9.58 -22.07
C GLU A 181 12.97 9.07 -23.51
N GLY A 182 11.85 8.44 -23.85
CA GLY A 182 11.60 7.85 -25.16
C GLY A 182 12.11 6.42 -25.33
N GLU A 183 12.68 5.84 -24.28
CA GLU A 183 13.16 4.45 -24.23
C GLU A 183 11.99 3.46 -24.05
N ASN A 184 11.02 3.55 -24.96
CA ASN A 184 9.73 2.86 -24.80
C ASN A 184 9.85 1.34 -24.63
N THR A 185 10.74 0.68 -25.38
CA THR A 185 10.91 -0.78 -25.30
C THR A 185 11.40 -1.22 -23.93
N PHE A 186 12.43 -0.54 -23.39
CA PHE A 186 12.95 -0.84 -22.05
C PHE A 186 11.97 -0.47 -20.95
N GLY A 187 11.28 0.67 -21.07
CA GLY A 187 10.24 1.09 -20.15
C GLY A 187 9.11 0.07 -20.06
N TRP A 188 8.64 -0.43 -21.20
CA TRP A 188 7.63 -1.47 -21.27
C TRP A 188 8.08 -2.80 -20.64
N ASN A 189 9.32 -3.23 -20.90
CA ASN A 189 9.86 -4.47 -20.32
C ASN A 189 10.01 -4.36 -18.80
N ALA A 190 10.45 -3.21 -18.28
CA ALA A 190 10.52 -2.96 -16.85
C ALA A 190 9.12 -2.97 -16.21
N PHE A 191 8.11 -2.40 -16.87
CA PHE A 191 6.73 -2.42 -16.42
C PHE A 191 6.12 -3.84 -16.42
N ARG A 192 6.43 -4.65 -17.45
CA ARG A 192 6.06 -6.07 -17.49
C ARG A 192 6.71 -6.87 -16.35
N CYS A 193 7.99 -6.61 -16.09
CA CYS A 193 8.71 -7.25 -14.98
C CYS A 193 8.04 -6.92 -13.63
N LEU A 194 7.68 -5.65 -13.43
CA LEU A 194 6.96 -5.24 -12.22
C LEU A 194 5.61 -5.94 -12.09
N ALA A 195 4.84 -6.06 -13.17
CA ALA A 195 3.58 -6.79 -13.16
C ALA A 195 3.75 -8.24 -12.71
N GLN A 196 4.86 -8.87 -13.07
CA GLN A 196 5.19 -10.24 -12.66
C GLN A 196 5.81 -10.34 -11.26
N LEU A 197 6.23 -9.23 -10.67
CA LEU A 197 6.72 -9.17 -9.29
C LEU A 197 5.60 -8.98 -8.28
N GLN A 198 4.48 -8.39 -8.67
CA GLN A 198 3.43 -7.99 -7.75
C GLN A 198 2.03 -8.38 -8.23
N THR A 199 1.33 -9.21 -7.45
CA THR A 199 -0.01 -9.75 -7.80
C THR A 199 -1.06 -8.68 -8.06
N HIS A 200 -1.03 -7.60 -7.28
CA HIS A 200 -1.98 -6.49 -7.44
C HIS A 200 -1.80 -5.78 -8.79
N LEU A 201 -0.58 -5.71 -9.32
CA LEU A 201 -0.33 -5.13 -10.63
C LEU A 201 -0.77 -6.05 -11.77
N TYR A 202 -0.85 -7.37 -11.54
CA TYR A 202 -1.36 -8.32 -12.53
C TYR A 202 -2.82 -8.05 -12.90
N VAL A 203 -3.65 -7.69 -11.92
CA VAL A 203 -5.04 -7.29 -12.17
C VAL A 203 -5.11 -6.03 -13.03
N TYR A 204 -4.12 -5.13 -12.89
CA TYR A 204 -4.01 -3.92 -13.73
C TYR A 204 -3.52 -4.24 -15.14
N CYS A 205 -2.58 -5.15 -15.27
CA CYS A 205 -1.91 -5.42 -16.54
C CYS A 205 -2.58 -6.51 -17.36
N ALA A 206 -3.34 -7.43 -16.75
CA ALA A 206 -4.12 -8.42 -17.47
C ALA A 206 -5.19 -7.78 -18.37
N SER A 207 -5.68 -6.60 -18.00
CA SER A 207 -6.58 -5.82 -18.85
C SER A 207 -5.87 -5.02 -19.95
N LEU A 208 -4.57 -4.72 -19.79
CA LEU A 208 -3.78 -3.92 -20.73
C LEU A 208 -2.95 -4.76 -21.71
N PHE A 209 -2.64 -6.00 -21.38
CA PHE A 209 -1.74 -6.82 -22.17
C PHE A 209 -2.29 -8.24 -22.35
N HIS A 210 -2.56 -8.60 -23.59
CA HIS A 210 -2.46 -9.98 -24.02
C HIS A 210 -1.01 -10.41 -23.78
N LEU A 211 -0.73 -10.97 -22.59
CA LEU A 211 0.48 -11.73 -22.39
C LEU A 211 0.41 -12.90 -23.37
N PRO A 212 1.44 -13.11 -24.23
CA PRO A 212 1.53 -14.37 -24.90
C PRO A 212 1.57 -15.43 -23.81
N THR A 213 0.49 -16.16 -23.70
CA THR A 213 0.36 -17.29 -22.82
C THR A 213 1.46 -18.31 -23.19
N THR A 214 2.41 -18.54 -22.26
CA THR A 214 2.95 -19.87 -21.89
C THR A 214 3.44 -20.85 -22.95
N ASP A 215 3.64 -20.49 -24.21
CA ASP A 215 4.10 -21.45 -25.20
C ASP A 215 5.62 -21.75 -25.17
N SER A 216 6.39 -21.07 -24.33
CA SER A 216 7.84 -21.28 -24.21
C SER A 216 8.29 -22.08 -22.98
N LEU A 217 7.36 -22.63 -22.19
CA LEU A 217 7.66 -23.46 -21.01
C LEU A 217 7.26 -24.93 -21.19
N HIS A 218 7.08 -25.39 -22.41
CA HIS A 218 6.86 -26.79 -22.69
C HIS A 218 8.21 -27.52 -22.84
N ASP A 219 8.84 -27.83 -21.70
CA ASP A 219 9.68 -29.03 -21.59
C ASP A 219 8.76 -30.19 -21.19
N PRO A 220 8.59 -31.23 -22.02
CA PRO A 220 7.70 -32.34 -21.73
C PRO A 220 8.12 -33.16 -20.51
N ASN A 221 9.31 -32.94 -19.95
CA ASN A 221 9.83 -33.58 -18.74
C ASN A 221 9.78 -32.65 -17.48
N SER A 222 9.41 -31.39 -17.60
CA SER A 222 9.12 -30.57 -16.45
C SER A 222 7.71 -30.91 -15.97
N ILE A 223 7.57 -31.32 -14.71
CA ILE A 223 6.27 -31.42 -14.04
C ILE A 223 5.61 -30.04 -14.21
N PRO A 224 4.46 -29.94 -14.89
CA PRO A 224 3.83 -28.64 -15.07
C PRO A 224 3.59 -28.06 -13.69
N ILE A 225 4.22 -26.91 -13.38
CA ILE A 225 3.70 -26.02 -12.35
C ILE A 225 2.27 -25.81 -12.82
N THR A 226 1.33 -26.53 -12.25
CA THR A 226 -0.05 -26.45 -12.71
C THR A 226 -0.47 -25.02 -12.42
N GLY A 227 -0.58 -24.22 -13.48
CA GLY A 227 -0.90 -22.78 -13.37
C GLY A 227 -2.14 -22.52 -12.52
N ALA A 228 -2.99 -23.54 -12.35
CA ALA A 228 -4.12 -23.56 -11.46
C ALA A 228 -3.76 -23.37 -9.98
N ASN A 229 -2.76 -24.08 -9.42
CA ASN A 229 -2.38 -23.93 -8.01
C ASN A 229 -1.73 -22.58 -7.74
N MET A 230 -0.90 -22.09 -8.67
CA MET A 230 -0.34 -20.76 -8.59
C MET A 230 -1.45 -19.70 -8.62
N LEU A 231 -2.40 -19.78 -9.54
CA LEU A 231 -3.53 -18.86 -9.63
C LEU A 231 -4.41 -18.90 -8.38
N LEU A 232 -4.69 -20.07 -7.81
CA LEU A 232 -5.46 -20.19 -6.57
C LEU A 232 -4.76 -19.53 -5.37
N ARG A 233 -3.43 -19.56 -5.32
CA ARG A 233 -2.67 -18.85 -4.27
C ARG A 233 -2.58 -17.36 -4.51
N LEU A 234 -2.41 -16.94 -5.78
CA LEU A 234 -2.37 -15.52 -6.15
C LEU A 234 -3.72 -14.80 -5.98
N PHE A 235 -4.84 -15.52 -6.11
CA PHE A 235 -6.19 -14.96 -6.03
C PHE A 235 -7.03 -15.67 -4.96
N PRO A 236 -6.81 -15.36 -3.66
CA PRO A 236 -7.47 -16.03 -2.56
C PRO A 236 -8.90 -15.49 -2.34
N PHE A 237 -9.82 -15.76 -3.27
CA PHE A 237 -11.22 -15.31 -3.21
C PHE A 237 -11.97 -15.79 -1.95
N LYS A 238 -11.47 -16.82 -1.26
CA LYS A 238 -12.02 -17.33 0.00
C LYS A 238 -11.75 -16.44 1.23
N ARG A 239 -10.87 -15.42 1.10
CA ARG A 239 -10.48 -14.56 2.24
C ARG A 239 -11.50 -13.46 2.59
N GLY A 240 -12.63 -13.38 1.88
CA GLY A 240 -13.66 -12.37 2.12
C GLY A 240 -13.42 -11.02 1.44
N LEU A 241 -14.42 -10.10 1.53
CA LEU A 241 -14.41 -8.80 0.85
C LEU A 241 -13.41 -7.83 1.47
N CYS A 242 -13.36 -7.76 2.80
CA CYS A 242 -12.54 -6.80 3.54
C CYS A 242 -11.36 -7.51 4.19
N HIS A 243 -10.19 -6.88 4.15
CA HIS A 243 -9.03 -7.27 4.94
C HIS A 243 -9.23 -6.91 6.42
N ALA A 244 -8.49 -7.56 7.34
CA ALA A 244 -8.62 -7.39 8.79
C ALA A 244 -8.49 -5.93 9.25
N TYR A 245 -7.64 -5.13 8.61
CA TYR A 245 -7.43 -3.71 8.94
C TYR A 245 -8.30 -2.75 8.12
N TRP A 246 -9.30 -3.26 7.39
CA TRP A 246 -10.26 -2.46 6.62
C TRP A 246 -9.63 -1.34 5.81
N ALA A 247 -9.08 -1.66 4.65
CA ALA A 247 -8.57 -0.66 3.74
C ALA A 247 -9.60 0.47 3.56
N PRO A 248 -9.20 1.75 3.63
CA PRO A 248 -10.12 2.88 3.50
C PRO A 248 -10.56 3.07 2.05
N ASN A 249 -11.41 2.20 1.60
CA ASN A 249 -11.98 2.13 0.26
C ASN A 249 -13.52 2.18 0.29
N VAL A 250 -14.15 1.92 -0.84
CA VAL A 250 -15.62 1.94 -0.95
C VAL A 250 -16.27 0.89 -0.04
N TRP A 251 -15.62 -0.24 0.20
CA TRP A 251 -16.17 -1.31 1.02
C TRP A 251 -16.19 -0.97 2.51
N ALA A 252 -15.26 -0.15 2.98
CA ALA A 252 -15.31 0.40 4.33
C ALA A 252 -16.52 1.34 4.50
N LEU A 253 -16.81 2.17 3.50
CA LEU A 253 -18.02 3.02 3.51
C LEU A 253 -19.29 2.19 3.42
N TRP A 254 -19.29 1.13 2.62
CA TRP A 254 -20.43 0.20 2.49
C TRP A 254 -20.73 -0.50 3.82
N ALA A 255 -19.69 -1.03 4.49
CA ALA A 255 -19.82 -1.67 5.80
C ALA A 255 -20.30 -0.69 6.87
N ALA A 256 -19.80 0.55 6.88
CA ALA A 256 -20.23 1.59 7.80
C ALA A 256 -21.70 1.98 7.56
N ALA A 257 -22.12 2.10 6.30
CA ALA A 257 -23.51 2.38 5.93
C ALA A 257 -24.44 1.25 6.38
N ASP A 258 -24.04 -0.01 6.18
CA ASP A 258 -24.80 -1.18 6.66
C ASP A 258 -25.03 -1.12 8.18
N ARG A 259 -23.97 -0.84 8.96
CA ARG A 259 -24.07 -0.70 10.42
C ARG A 259 -24.93 0.49 10.84
N ALA A 260 -24.79 1.63 10.17
CA ALA A 260 -25.61 2.80 10.44
C ALA A 260 -27.11 2.52 10.18
N LEU A 261 -27.45 1.90 9.05
CA LEU A 261 -28.81 1.52 8.71
C LEU A 261 -29.39 0.52 9.74
N LEU A 262 -28.60 -0.48 10.13
CA LEU A 262 -29.00 -1.44 11.16
C LEU A 262 -29.28 -0.74 12.50
N GLN A 263 -28.46 0.22 12.93
CA GLN A 263 -28.68 0.96 14.17
C GLN A 263 -29.92 1.88 14.09
N LEU A 264 -30.16 2.51 12.95
CA LEU A 264 -31.36 3.31 12.71
C LEU A 264 -32.63 2.45 12.75
N ALA A 265 -32.58 1.24 12.18
CA ALA A 265 -33.66 0.27 12.24
C ALA A 265 -33.93 -0.21 13.69
N ARG A 266 -32.89 -0.56 14.44
CA ARG A 266 -32.97 -0.96 15.85
C ARG A 266 -33.58 0.11 16.75
N ARG A 267 -33.33 1.40 16.42
CA ARG A 267 -33.89 2.55 17.15
C ARG A 267 -35.31 2.93 16.69
N GLY A 268 -35.88 2.20 15.73
CA GLY A 268 -37.22 2.48 15.20
C GLY A 268 -37.32 3.71 14.30
N LEU A 269 -36.15 4.31 13.91
CA LEU A 269 -36.12 5.50 13.04
C LEU A 269 -36.41 5.14 11.57
N ILE A 270 -36.21 3.89 11.19
CA ILE A 270 -36.55 3.33 9.88
C ILE A 270 -37.52 2.16 10.12
N PRO A 271 -38.70 2.14 9.50
CA PRO A 271 -39.65 1.04 9.66
C PRO A 271 -39.03 -0.29 9.19
N ALA A 272 -39.08 -1.32 10.02
CA ALA A 272 -38.56 -2.66 9.70
C ALA A 272 -39.21 -3.29 8.44
N ARG A 273 -40.35 -2.77 8.00
CA ARG A 273 -41.03 -3.22 6.75
C ARG A 273 -40.27 -2.81 5.48
N ILE A 274 -39.36 -1.83 5.56
CA ILE A 274 -38.61 -1.30 4.41
C ILE A 274 -37.25 -2.01 4.27
N LEU A 275 -36.72 -2.59 5.36
CA LEU A 275 -35.38 -3.20 5.42
C LEU A 275 -35.52 -4.70 5.68
N SER A 276 -35.05 -5.52 4.76
CA SER A 276 -34.81 -6.94 5.01
C SER A 276 -33.53 -7.11 5.84
N ILE A 277 -33.67 -7.52 7.10
CA ILE A 277 -32.50 -7.74 7.97
C ILE A 277 -32.11 -9.20 7.89
N ASP A 278 -30.87 -9.46 7.42
CA ASP A 278 -30.29 -10.80 7.42
C ASP A 278 -29.67 -11.09 8.80
N SER A 279 -30.16 -12.15 9.45
CA SER A 279 -29.69 -12.58 10.77
C SER A 279 -28.19 -12.98 10.76
N ALA A 280 -27.69 -13.55 9.68
CA ALA A 280 -26.26 -13.90 9.53
C ALA A 280 -25.36 -12.64 9.50
N GLY A 281 -25.88 -11.51 9.00
CA GLY A 281 -25.16 -10.24 8.97
C GLY A 281 -25.06 -9.53 10.32
N LEU A 282 -25.84 -9.92 11.33
CA LEU A 282 -25.84 -9.22 12.63
C LEU A 282 -24.51 -9.28 13.36
N THR A 283 -23.75 -10.35 13.19
CA THR A 283 -22.47 -10.60 13.87
C THR A 283 -21.27 -10.58 12.93
N SER A 284 -21.47 -10.83 11.62
CA SER A 284 -20.39 -11.06 10.65
C SER A 284 -19.45 -9.88 10.44
N SER A 285 -19.96 -8.65 10.33
CA SER A 285 -19.16 -7.48 9.91
C SER A 285 -18.57 -6.66 11.08
N SER A 286 -18.79 -7.08 12.33
CA SER A 286 -18.30 -6.36 13.52
C SER A 286 -16.96 -6.88 14.04
N ARG A 287 -16.46 -8.00 13.53
CA ARG A 287 -15.33 -8.72 14.14
C ARG A 287 -13.94 -8.34 13.64
N GLY A 288 -13.81 -7.53 12.56
CA GLY A 288 -12.50 -7.18 11.98
C GLY A 288 -11.65 -8.39 11.60
N LEU A 289 -12.23 -9.58 11.51
CA LEU A 289 -11.56 -10.84 11.21
C LEU A 289 -11.63 -11.15 9.72
N ILE A 290 -10.66 -11.93 9.23
CA ILE A 290 -10.66 -12.49 7.88
C ILE A 290 -11.77 -13.53 7.79
N GLY A 291 -12.64 -13.42 6.79
CA GLY A 291 -13.74 -14.36 6.56
C GLY A 291 -14.84 -13.76 5.70
N ASP A 292 -15.86 -14.54 5.42
CA ASP A 292 -17.00 -14.11 4.62
C ASP A 292 -17.74 -12.96 5.32
N THR A 293 -17.76 -11.81 4.66
CA THR A 293 -18.49 -10.63 5.14
C THR A 293 -19.91 -10.70 4.65
N VAL A 294 -20.86 -10.94 5.57
CA VAL A 294 -22.30 -10.87 5.30
C VAL A 294 -22.84 -9.55 5.85
N PHE A 295 -23.53 -8.78 5.01
CA PHE A 295 -24.16 -7.52 5.41
C PHE A 295 -25.54 -7.77 5.97
N ALA A 296 -25.93 -7.00 6.98
CA ALA A 296 -27.21 -7.16 7.67
C ALA A 296 -28.37 -6.53 6.90
N VAL A 297 -28.14 -5.43 6.19
CA VAL A 297 -29.15 -4.61 5.53
C VAL A 297 -28.85 -4.42 4.05
N LEU A 298 -27.59 -4.14 3.71
CA LEU A 298 -27.17 -3.89 2.34
C LEU A 298 -26.93 -5.20 1.58
N PRO A 299 -27.04 -5.20 0.24
CA PRO A 299 -26.75 -6.37 -0.56
C PRO A 299 -25.33 -6.90 -0.37
N ASN A 300 -25.20 -8.23 -0.33
CA ASN A 300 -23.90 -8.89 -0.27
C ASN A 300 -23.11 -8.72 -1.56
N VAL A 301 -21.85 -8.35 -1.43
CA VAL A 301 -20.92 -8.13 -2.55
C VAL A 301 -20.18 -9.42 -2.85
N LYS A 302 -20.12 -9.80 -4.13
CA LYS A 302 -19.38 -10.98 -4.62
C LYS A 302 -18.12 -10.54 -5.39
N PRO A 303 -17.09 -11.40 -5.52
CA PRO A 303 -15.88 -11.07 -6.28
C PRO A 303 -16.15 -10.58 -7.71
N ILE A 304 -17.17 -11.13 -8.37
CA ILE A 304 -17.55 -10.70 -9.73
C ILE A 304 -18.03 -9.25 -9.77
N HIS A 305 -18.73 -8.76 -8.75
CA HIS A 305 -19.21 -7.39 -8.69
C HIS A 305 -18.01 -6.42 -8.59
N THR A 306 -17.05 -6.74 -7.72
CA THR A 306 -15.84 -5.93 -7.55
C THR A 306 -15.01 -5.90 -8.83
N PHE A 307 -14.86 -7.03 -9.50
CA PHE A 307 -14.16 -7.16 -10.78
C PHE A 307 -14.78 -6.29 -11.87
N ILE A 308 -16.11 -6.41 -12.08
CA ILE A 308 -16.83 -5.63 -13.10
C ILE A 308 -16.68 -4.13 -12.84
N VAL A 309 -16.92 -3.67 -11.61
CA VAL A 309 -16.83 -2.24 -11.27
C VAL A 309 -15.42 -1.72 -11.47
N THR A 310 -14.41 -2.49 -11.07
CA THR A 310 -12.99 -2.13 -11.24
C THR A 310 -12.67 -1.94 -12.72
N ILE A 311 -13.00 -2.92 -13.58
CA ILE A 311 -12.69 -2.86 -15.01
C ILE A 311 -13.45 -1.73 -15.70
N LEU A 312 -14.73 -1.53 -15.40
CA LEU A 312 -15.52 -0.44 -15.96
C LEU A 312 -14.91 0.93 -15.60
N CYS A 313 -14.46 1.09 -14.37
CA CYS A 313 -13.80 2.31 -13.94
C CYS A 313 -12.45 2.52 -14.63
N GLN A 314 -11.63 1.48 -14.71
CA GLN A 314 -10.33 1.53 -15.39
C GLN A 314 -10.46 1.81 -16.88
N SER A 315 -11.47 1.24 -17.55
CA SER A 315 -11.68 1.40 -18.99
C SER A 315 -11.87 2.87 -19.40
N VAL A 316 -12.48 3.69 -18.52
CA VAL A 316 -12.62 5.14 -18.75
C VAL A 316 -11.25 5.82 -18.83
N PHE A 317 -10.34 5.50 -17.90
CA PHE A 317 -9.01 6.10 -17.85
C PHE A 317 -8.11 5.59 -18.97
N LEU A 318 -8.21 4.32 -19.32
CA LEU A 318 -7.48 3.71 -20.42
C LEU A 318 -7.96 4.22 -21.78
N TRP A 319 -9.26 4.43 -21.95
CA TRP A 319 -9.83 5.07 -23.12
C TRP A 319 -9.29 6.49 -23.32
N ARG A 320 -9.19 7.25 -22.23
CA ARG A 320 -8.59 8.59 -22.27
C ARG A 320 -7.12 8.55 -22.67
N LEU A 321 -6.34 7.61 -22.08
CA LEU A 321 -4.94 7.40 -22.43
C LEU A 321 -4.77 7.04 -23.91
N TRP A 322 -5.63 6.16 -24.42
CA TRP A 322 -5.64 5.80 -25.85
C TRP A 322 -5.85 7.01 -26.77
N ARG A 323 -6.75 7.91 -26.36
CA ARG A 323 -7.05 9.15 -27.12
C ARG A 323 -5.91 10.16 -27.07
N THR A 324 -5.17 10.21 -25.95
CA THR A 324 -4.13 11.21 -25.69
C THR A 324 -2.90 10.56 -25.06
N PRO A 325 -2.07 9.84 -25.85
CA PRO A 325 -0.93 9.09 -25.33
C PRO A 325 0.27 10.00 -25.05
N THR A 326 0.19 10.77 -23.96
CA THR A 326 1.29 11.61 -23.46
C THR A 326 1.89 11.02 -22.18
N TYR A 327 3.12 11.39 -21.84
CA TYR A 327 3.75 11.01 -20.57
C TYR A 327 2.86 11.34 -19.36
N ARG A 328 2.32 12.55 -19.31
CA ARG A 328 1.40 12.99 -18.26
C ARG A 328 0.15 12.12 -18.19
N SER A 329 -0.46 11.87 -19.34
CA SER A 329 -1.66 11.03 -19.46
C SER A 329 -1.38 9.61 -18.97
N PHE A 330 -0.21 9.07 -19.28
CA PHE A 330 0.23 7.75 -18.82
C PHE A 330 0.36 7.70 -17.28
N VAL A 331 1.07 8.66 -16.67
CA VAL A 331 1.22 8.71 -15.20
C VAL A 331 -0.13 8.84 -14.51
N CYS A 332 -1.01 9.73 -15.01
CA CYS A 332 -2.36 9.87 -14.47
C CYS A 332 -3.19 8.59 -14.62
N ALA A 333 -3.13 7.93 -15.78
CA ALA A 333 -3.86 6.69 -16.02
C ALA A 333 -3.37 5.55 -15.12
N VAL A 334 -2.06 5.37 -14.95
CA VAL A 334 -1.47 4.40 -14.02
C VAL A 334 -1.96 4.66 -12.60
N THR A 335 -1.90 5.92 -12.15
CA THR A 335 -2.38 6.31 -10.81
C THR A 335 -3.87 6.01 -10.63
N LEU A 336 -4.71 6.41 -11.59
CA LEU A 336 -6.17 6.23 -11.50
C LEU A 336 -6.61 4.78 -11.66
N CYS A 337 -5.94 3.99 -12.51
CA CYS A 337 -6.17 2.54 -12.58
C CYS A 337 -5.77 1.86 -11.26
N GLY A 338 -4.64 2.29 -10.66
CA GLY A 338 -4.23 1.92 -9.31
C GLY A 338 -5.30 2.24 -8.29
N TRP A 339 -5.84 3.42 -8.36
CA TRP A 339 -6.90 3.84 -7.45
C TRP A 339 -8.20 3.07 -7.63
N ALA A 340 -8.62 2.80 -8.86
CA ALA A 340 -9.82 2.01 -9.14
C ALA A 340 -9.74 0.60 -8.51
N SER A 341 -8.58 -0.07 -8.62
CA SER A 341 -8.41 -1.37 -7.97
C SER A 341 -8.35 -1.27 -6.44
N TYR A 342 -7.73 -0.22 -5.91
CA TYR A 342 -7.75 0.04 -4.47
C TYR A 342 -9.17 0.30 -3.96
N ALA A 343 -9.93 1.12 -4.68
CA ALA A 343 -11.28 1.52 -4.28
C ALA A 343 -12.30 0.39 -4.38
N PHE A 344 -12.23 -0.44 -5.43
CA PHE A 344 -13.28 -1.40 -5.79
C PHE A 344 -12.81 -2.86 -5.77
N GLY A 345 -11.52 -3.13 -5.55
CA GLY A 345 -10.96 -4.48 -5.56
C GLY A 345 -11.53 -5.38 -4.46
N TRP A 346 -11.42 -6.70 -4.67
CA TRP A 346 -11.72 -7.71 -3.66
C TRP A 346 -10.55 -7.87 -2.70
N HIS A 347 -10.80 -7.94 -1.41
CA HIS A 347 -9.81 -8.21 -0.36
C HIS A 347 -8.56 -7.30 -0.44
N VAL A 348 -8.79 -6.00 -0.54
CA VAL A 348 -7.71 -5.02 -0.68
C VAL A 348 -7.06 -4.75 0.68
N HIS A 349 -5.73 -4.80 0.71
CA HIS A 349 -4.95 -4.37 1.87
C HIS A 349 -4.82 -2.84 1.91
N GLU A 350 -4.80 -2.27 3.10
CA GLU A 350 -4.54 -0.84 3.33
C GLU A 350 -3.19 -0.38 2.75
N LYS A 351 -2.18 -1.28 2.74
CA LYS A 351 -0.83 -1.03 2.16
C LYS A 351 -0.88 -0.71 0.67
N ALA A 352 -1.88 -1.21 -0.05
CA ALA A 352 -2.03 -0.98 -1.48
C ALA A 352 -2.30 0.50 -1.85
N ILE A 353 -2.57 1.38 -0.88
CA ILE A 353 -2.65 2.83 -1.12
C ILE A 353 -1.35 3.42 -1.67
N LEU A 354 -0.20 2.79 -1.43
CA LEU A 354 1.08 3.23 -1.98
C LEU A 354 1.13 3.15 -3.52
N LEU A 355 0.35 2.24 -4.14
CA LEU A 355 0.17 2.17 -5.60
C LEU A 355 -0.41 3.47 -6.19
N VAL A 356 -1.08 4.25 -5.36
CA VAL A 356 -1.68 5.52 -5.73
C VAL A 356 -0.75 6.69 -5.39
N LEU A 357 -0.29 6.74 -4.15
CA LEU A 357 0.42 7.91 -3.61
C LEU A 357 1.76 8.15 -4.30
N LEU A 358 2.51 7.10 -4.61
CA LEU A 358 3.84 7.24 -5.21
C LEU A 358 3.78 7.74 -6.66
N PRO A 359 3.03 7.13 -7.60
CA PRO A 359 2.92 7.69 -8.95
C PRO A 359 2.19 9.04 -8.98
N MET A 360 1.22 9.29 -8.08
CA MET A 360 0.54 10.58 -7.97
C MET A 360 1.52 11.72 -7.64
N SER A 361 2.56 11.44 -6.86
CA SER A 361 3.60 12.42 -6.52
C SER A 361 4.28 13.01 -7.76
N LEU A 362 4.36 12.27 -8.87
CA LEU A 362 5.01 12.73 -10.11
C LEU A 362 4.25 13.88 -10.77
N VAL A 363 2.94 13.96 -10.58
CA VAL A 363 2.05 14.98 -11.17
C VAL A 363 1.55 15.99 -10.15
N ALA A 364 1.93 15.84 -8.88
CA ALA A 364 1.42 16.64 -7.76
C ALA A 364 1.70 18.16 -7.90
N ALA A 365 2.80 18.56 -8.54
CA ALA A 365 3.19 19.95 -8.71
C ALA A 365 2.71 20.62 -10.02
N GLU A 366 1.90 19.95 -10.82
CA GLU A 366 1.45 20.49 -12.12
C GLU A 366 0.46 21.66 -11.97
N SER A 367 -0.38 21.63 -10.94
CA SER A 367 -1.36 22.68 -10.70
C SER A 367 -1.74 22.73 -9.22
N HIS A 368 -2.30 23.86 -8.78
CA HIS A 368 -2.86 23.99 -7.43
C HIS A 368 -3.94 22.92 -7.14
N ALA A 369 -4.80 22.65 -8.12
CA ALA A 369 -5.86 21.63 -7.96
C ALA A 369 -5.29 20.22 -7.77
N MET A 370 -4.27 19.84 -8.57
CA MET A 370 -3.60 18.54 -8.43
C MET A 370 -2.84 18.44 -7.11
N PHE A 371 -2.15 19.52 -6.71
CA PHE A 371 -1.45 19.59 -5.43
C PHE A 371 -2.40 19.39 -4.25
N ARG A 372 -3.54 20.10 -4.20
CA ARG A 372 -4.55 19.93 -3.14
C ARG A 372 -5.09 18.50 -3.08
N THR A 373 -5.34 17.90 -4.24
CA THR A 373 -5.76 16.49 -4.33
C THR A 373 -4.69 15.56 -3.75
N PHE A 374 -3.42 15.79 -4.07
CA PHE A 374 -2.29 15.05 -3.53
C PHE A 374 -2.14 15.20 -2.01
N VAL A 375 -2.32 16.41 -1.47
CA VAL A 375 -2.25 16.65 -0.02
C VAL A 375 -3.30 15.83 0.73
N ILE A 376 -4.56 15.85 0.26
CA ILE A 376 -5.65 15.10 0.91
C ILE A 376 -5.41 13.59 0.78
N ALA A 377 -5.09 13.13 -0.42
CA ALA A 377 -4.80 11.71 -0.66
C ALA A 377 -3.65 11.21 0.21
N SER A 378 -2.54 11.95 0.27
CA SER A 378 -1.36 11.56 1.04
C SER A 378 -1.61 11.62 2.54
N ALA A 379 -2.30 12.64 3.04
CA ALA A 379 -2.62 12.73 4.47
C ALA A 379 -3.56 11.59 4.90
N ALA A 380 -4.65 11.36 4.15
CA ALA A 380 -5.57 10.26 4.42
C ALA A 380 -4.90 8.89 4.26
N GLY A 381 -4.12 8.71 3.19
CA GLY A 381 -3.42 7.46 2.92
C GLY A 381 -2.35 7.13 3.95
N CYS A 382 -1.55 8.10 4.42
CA CYS A 382 -0.57 7.86 5.49
C CYS A 382 -1.26 7.52 6.81
N VAL A 383 -2.30 8.26 7.20
CA VAL A 383 -3.05 8.01 8.44
C VAL A 383 -3.73 6.65 8.41
N SER A 384 -4.20 6.19 7.27
CA SER A 384 -4.84 4.88 7.10
C SER A 384 -3.89 3.69 7.34
N LEU A 385 -2.57 3.92 7.28
CA LEU A 385 -1.56 2.90 7.57
C LEU A 385 -1.21 2.80 9.06
N PHE A 386 -1.63 3.75 9.90
CA PHE A 386 -1.28 3.75 11.33
C PHE A 386 -1.77 2.52 12.10
N PRO A 387 -2.92 1.92 11.79
CA PRO A 387 -3.36 0.69 12.45
C PRO A 387 -2.42 -0.51 12.26
N LEU A 388 -1.58 -0.52 11.20
CA LEU A 388 -0.55 -1.55 11.01
C LEU A 388 0.48 -1.58 12.15
N LEU A 389 0.71 -0.44 12.79
CA LEU A 389 1.61 -0.28 13.91
C LEU A 389 0.77 -0.08 15.18
N PHE A 390 0.28 -1.20 15.72
CA PHE A 390 -0.65 -1.20 16.87
C PHE A 390 0.07 -1.12 18.22
N THR A 391 1.38 -1.38 18.28
CA THR A 391 2.14 -1.29 19.53
C THR A 391 2.38 0.16 19.93
N PRO A 392 2.32 0.49 21.24
CA PRO A 392 2.55 1.86 21.71
C PRO A 392 3.94 2.41 21.40
N ALA A 393 4.95 1.53 21.29
CA ALA A 393 6.34 1.91 21.04
C ALA A 393 6.53 2.61 19.69
N GLU A 394 5.77 2.23 18.66
CA GLU A 394 5.86 2.83 17.32
C GLU A 394 4.98 4.08 17.15
N THR A 395 4.16 4.42 18.15
CA THR A 395 3.27 5.60 18.05
C THR A 395 4.03 6.92 17.84
N PRO A 396 5.13 7.22 18.57
CA PRO A 396 5.88 8.45 18.33
C PRO A 396 6.45 8.52 16.91
N ILE A 397 7.05 7.43 16.41
CA ILE A 397 7.67 7.44 15.08
C ILE A 397 6.63 7.64 13.98
N LYS A 398 5.49 6.91 14.00
CA LYS A 398 4.45 7.06 12.98
C LYS A 398 3.85 8.47 12.94
N LEU A 399 3.63 9.10 14.09
CA LEU A 399 3.05 10.45 14.16
C LEU A 399 4.07 11.53 13.79
N LEU A 400 5.23 11.56 14.47
CA LEU A 400 6.23 12.61 14.28
C LEU A 400 6.85 12.55 12.88
N TYR A 401 7.20 11.36 12.39
CA TYR A 401 7.78 11.22 11.07
C TYR A 401 6.81 11.66 9.98
N THR A 402 5.54 11.22 10.06
CA THR A 402 4.51 11.63 9.09
C THR A 402 4.28 13.13 9.13
N LEU A 403 4.24 13.75 10.32
CA LEU A 403 4.09 15.20 10.46
C LEU A 403 5.28 15.96 9.86
N LEU A 404 6.51 15.55 10.18
CA LEU A 404 7.72 16.20 9.66
C LEU A 404 7.81 16.06 8.13
N TRP A 405 7.50 14.88 7.60
CA TRP A 405 7.41 14.66 6.16
C TRP A 405 6.35 15.56 5.50
N ALA A 406 5.15 15.64 6.09
CA ALA A 406 4.07 16.49 5.58
C ALA A 406 4.46 17.97 5.58
N LEU A 407 5.06 18.46 6.67
CA LEU A 407 5.55 19.82 6.75
C LEU A 407 6.67 20.10 5.74
N GLY A 408 7.64 19.20 5.61
CA GLY A 408 8.75 19.34 4.66
C GLY A 408 8.32 19.26 3.20
N THR A 409 7.22 18.56 2.91
CA THR A 409 6.70 18.39 1.55
C THR A 409 5.63 19.44 1.21
N PHE A 410 4.60 19.53 2.03
CA PHE A 410 3.42 20.34 1.68
C PHE A 410 3.64 21.83 1.84
N TYR A 411 4.35 22.28 2.87
CA TYR A 411 4.56 23.70 3.11
C TYR A 411 5.34 24.41 1.97
N PRO A 412 6.49 23.89 1.51
CA PRO A 412 7.20 24.54 0.39
C PRO A 412 6.44 24.45 -0.93
N LEU A 413 5.71 23.37 -1.18
CA LEU A 413 4.86 23.23 -2.38
C LEU A 413 3.66 24.17 -2.30
N GLN A 414 3.03 24.30 -1.15
CA GLN A 414 1.93 25.26 -0.93
C GLN A 414 2.36 26.69 -1.25
N LYS A 415 3.52 27.11 -0.77
CA LYS A 415 4.06 28.46 -1.07
C LYS A 415 4.23 28.73 -2.57
N ARG A 416 4.54 27.69 -3.35
CA ARG A 416 4.81 27.82 -4.80
C ARG A 416 3.56 27.71 -5.66
N LEU A 417 2.59 26.92 -5.23
CA LEU A 417 1.47 26.49 -6.08
C LEU A 417 0.13 27.09 -5.66
N TYR A 418 0.05 27.71 -4.47
CA TYR A 418 -1.23 28.23 -3.97
C TYR A 418 -1.73 29.37 -4.84
N THR A 419 -2.99 29.25 -5.25
CA THR A 419 -3.75 30.30 -5.92
C THR A 419 -5.02 30.58 -5.12
N PHE A 420 -5.32 31.87 -4.91
CA PHE A 420 -6.54 32.24 -4.20
C PHE A 420 -7.78 31.80 -4.98
N PRO A 421 -8.75 31.14 -4.33
CA PRO A 421 -10.01 30.79 -4.98
C PRO A 421 -10.82 32.05 -5.29
N THR A 422 -11.28 32.19 -6.53
CA THR A 422 -12.01 33.38 -7.00
C THR A 422 -13.53 33.20 -7.03
N THR A 423 -14.02 31.95 -6.96
CA THR A 423 -15.46 31.66 -6.95
C THR A 423 -15.93 31.12 -5.62
N LEU A 424 -17.19 31.34 -5.26
CA LEU A 424 -17.77 30.86 -4.01
C LEU A 424 -17.61 29.32 -3.85
N THR A 425 -17.85 28.58 -4.92
CA THR A 425 -17.68 27.12 -4.93
C THR A 425 -16.24 26.70 -4.67
N ALA A 426 -15.25 27.39 -5.24
CA ALA A 426 -13.85 27.10 -5.00
C ALA A 426 -13.44 27.44 -3.56
N VAL A 427 -13.97 28.55 -2.98
CA VAL A 427 -13.77 28.91 -1.57
C VAL A 427 -14.36 27.84 -0.65
N LEU A 428 -15.59 27.40 -0.90
CA LEU A 428 -16.23 26.37 -0.09
C LEU A 428 -15.46 25.04 -0.12
N ILE A 429 -15.03 24.61 -1.30
CA ILE A 429 -14.21 23.41 -1.47
C ILE A 429 -12.89 23.55 -0.69
N ASP A 430 -12.19 24.68 -0.83
CA ASP A 430 -10.93 24.92 -0.12
C ASP A 430 -11.12 24.85 1.41
N ARG A 431 -12.21 25.41 1.94
CA ARG A 431 -12.51 25.39 3.38
C ARG A 431 -12.91 23.99 3.86
N LEU A 432 -13.70 23.25 3.10
CA LEU A 432 -14.08 21.88 3.43
C LEU A 432 -12.85 20.95 3.43
N GLU A 433 -11.96 21.10 2.46
CA GLU A 433 -10.70 20.36 2.40
C GLU A 433 -9.79 20.69 3.60
N LEU A 434 -9.71 21.96 3.99
CA LEU A 434 -8.95 22.37 5.17
C LEU A 434 -9.55 21.81 6.46
N LEU A 435 -10.88 21.83 6.60
CA LEU A 435 -11.60 21.26 7.74
C LEU A 435 -11.37 19.74 7.82
N TYR A 436 -11.42 19.05 6.67
CA TYR A 436 -11.11 17.62 6.59
C TYR A 436 -9.68 17.34 7.09
N LEU A 437 -8.68 18.08 6.61
CA LEU A 437 -7.28 17.91 7.04
C LEU A 437 -7.10 18.20 8.55
N ALA A 438 -7.77 19.22 9.08
CA ALA A 438 -7.77 19.53 10.50
C ALA A 438 -8.44 18.44 11.36
N GLY A 439 -9.37 17.70 10.80
CA GLY A 439 -10.02 16.57 11.46
C GLY A 439 -9.13 15.33 11.62
N LEU A 440 -8.07 15.15 10.81
CA LEU A 440 -7.17 13.99 10.93
C LEU A 440 -6.41 13.93 12.28
N PRO A 441 -5.80 15.01 12.79
CA PRO A 441 -5.25 15.01 14.15
C PRO A 441 -6.30 14.72 15.23
N VAL A 442 -7.49 15.30 15.10
CA VAL A 442 -8.60 15.05 16.04
C VAL A 442 -8.99 13.57 16.02
N LEU A 443 -9.10 12.97 14.83
CA LEU A 443 -9.35 11.55 14.68
C LEU A 443 -8.30 10.71 15.43
N GLN A 444 -7.01 11.04 15.30
CA GLN A 444 -5.95 10.31 15.99
C GLN A 444 -6.06 10.42 17.51
N VAL A 445 -6.39 11.59 18.04
CA VAL A 445 -6.64 11.76 19.49
C VAL A 445 -7.83 10.89 19.93
N VAL A 446 -8.94 10.91 19.20
CA VAL A 446 -10.13 10.10 19.51
C VAL A 446 -9.80 8.61 19.47
N VAL A 447 -9.08 8.14 18.45
CA VAL A 447 -8.67 6.73 18.30
C VAL A 447 -7.76 6.30 19.45
N MET A 448 -6.80 7.16 19.86
CA MET A 448 -5.92 6.88 20.99
C MET A 448 -6.69 6.81 22.32
N LEU A 449 -7.64 7.72 22.55
CA LEU A 449 -8.48 7.71 23.75
C LEU A 449 -9.38 6.47 23.81
N LEU A 450 -9.99 6.10 22.68
CA LEU A 450 -10.81 4.88 22.60
C LEU A 450 -9.99 3.62 22.81
N GLY A 451 -8.76 3.56 22.29
CA GLY A 451 -7.83 2.44 22.52
C GLY A 451 -7.34 2.34 23.98
N ALA A 452 -7.21 3.47 24.67
CA ALA A 452 -6.83 3.49 26.09
C ALA A 452 -8.01 3.21 27.06
N TRP A 453 -9.25 3.32 26.59
CA TRP A 453 -10.46 3.21 27.43
C TRP A 453 -10.63 1.86 28.15
N PRO A 454 -10.36 0.70 27.54
CA PRO A 454 -10.42 -0.60 28.24
C PRO A 454 -9.41 -0.70 29.37
N THR A 455 -8.22 -0.15 29.19
CA THR A 455 -7.15 -0.13 30.21
C THR A 455 -7.54 0.75 31.40
N ILE A 456 -8.20 1.88 31.15
CA ILE A 456 -8.69 2.80 32.21
C ILE A 456 -9.79 2.15 33.03
N LYS A 457 -10.64 1.31 32.42
CA LYS A 457 -11.70 0.57 33.12
C LYS A 457 -11.24 -0.74 33.78
N GLY A 458 -9.95 -1.08 33.73
CA GLY A 458 -9.43 -2.32 34.32
C GLY A 458 -9.85 -3.60 33.56
N VAL A 459 -10.42 -3.47 32.37
CA VAL A 459 -10.72 -4.61 31.49
C VAL A 459 -9.41 -5.02 30.82
N ARG A 460 -8.95 -6.25 31.05
CA ARG A 460 -7.76 -6.79 30.36
C ARG A 460 -7.98 -6.75 28.86
N THR A 461 -7.16 -6.00 28.16
CA THR A 461 -7.07 -6.06 26.70
C THR A 461 -6.67 -7.46 26.29
N ILE A 462 -7.46 -8.08 25.43
CA ILE A 462 -7.04 -9.30 24.73
C ILE A 462 -5.87 -8.88 23.83
N SER A 463 -4.66 -9.26 24.24
CA SER A 463 -3.50 -9.21 23.36
C SER A 463 -3.77 -10.19 22.22
N PHE A 464 -3.67 -9.74 20.99
CA PHE A 464 -3.64 -10.64 19.84
C PHE A 464 -2.57 -11.69 20.08
N PRO A 465 -2.88 -12.98 19.98
CA PRO A 465 -1.92 -14.02 20.26
C PRO A 465 -0.76 -13.92 19.27
N THR A 466 0.37 -13.52 19.77
CA THR A 466 1.66 -13.62 19.08
C THR A 466 2.24 -15.00 19.32
N ASN A 467 1.47 -16.04 19.32
CA ASN A 467 2.01 -17.41 19.17
C ASN A 467 0.85 -18.41 19.26
N SER A 468 0.71 -19.14 18.20
CA SER A 468 -0.01 -20.38 18.06
C SER A 468 0.41 -21.43 19.08
N THR A 469 -0.49 -21.85 19.91
CA THR A 469 -0.72 -23.24 20.23
C THR A 469 -2.22 -23.38 20.39
N MET A 470 -2.86 -23.95 19.38
CA MET A 470 -4.19 -24.50 19.51
C MET A 470 -4.12 -25.69 20.46
N SER A 471 -4.33 -25.45 21.73
CA SER A 471 -4.72 -26.48 22.68
C SER A 471 -5.64 -25.83 23.71
N GLU A 472 -6.87 -26.33 23.71
CA GLU A 472 -7.92 -26.19 24.71
C GLU A 472 -8.53 -24.79 24.88
N VAL A 473 -9.58 -24.55 24.11
CA VAL A 473 -10.58 -23.51 24.35
C VAL A 473 -11.37 -23.91 25.59
N ASN A 474 -10.97 -23.39 26.75
CA ASN A 474 -11.88 -23.28 27.87
C ASN A 474 -12.84 -22.12 27.58
N THR A 475 -14.08 -22.46 27.29
CA THR A 475 -15.21 -21.55 27.09
C THR A 475 -15.59 -20.88 28.41
N GLU A 476 -14.94 -19.78 28.77
CA GLU A 476 -15.57 -18.78 29.65
C GLU A 476 -16.36 -17.79 28.78
N PRO A 477 -17.55 -17.32 29.25
CA PRO A 477 -18.37 -16.44 28.45
C PRO A 477 -17.66 -15.12 28.22
N GLU A 478 -17.21 -14.88 26.97
CA GLU A 478 -16.71 -13.60 26.51
C GLU A 478 -17.81 -12.55 26.66
N VAL A 479 -17.63 -11.63 27.59
CA VAL A 479 -18.38 -10.37 27.61
C VAL A 479 -17.94 -9.59 26.38
N GLU A 480 -18.67 -9.73 25.27
CA GLU A 480 -18.47 -8.96 24.06
C GLU A 480 -18.58 -7.47 24.39
N SER A 481 -17.45 -6.79 24.50
CA SER A 481 -17.43 -5.34 24.41
C SER A 481 -17.65 -4.97 22.95
N GLY A 482 -18.89 -4.74 22.56
CA GLY A 482 -19.31 -4.52 21.15
C GLY A 482 -18.72 -3.29 20.45
N MET A 483 -17.58 -2.75 20.93
CA MET A 483 -16.93 -1.55 20.38
C MET A 483 -15.41 -1.69 20.21
N GLU A 484 -14.87 -2.90 20.26
CA GLU A 484 -13.42 -3.15 20.15
C GLU A 484 -12.83 -2.64 18.81
N PHE A 485 -13.57 -2.80 17.71
CA PHE A 485 -13.15 -2.37 16.37
C PHE A 485 -13.57 -0.94 15.99
N LEU A 486 -14.17 -0.18 16.91
CA LEU A 486 -14.61 1.19 16.64
C LEU A 486 -13.47 2.13 16.23
N PRO A 487 -12.28 2.09 16.86
CA PRO A 487 -11.14 2.91 16.44
C PRO A 487 -10.73 2.65 14.99
N LEU A 488 -10.70 1.37 14.60
CA LEU A 488 -10.37 0.95 13.24
C LEU A 488 -11.44 1.41 12.23
N LEU A 489 -12.73 1.21 12.56
CA LEU A 489 -13.84 1.67 11.74
C LEU A 489 -13.80 3.18 11.50
N LEU A 490 -13.59 3.97 12.55
CA LEU A 490 -13.52 5.43 12.46
C LEU A 490 -12.35 5.86 11.56
N THR A 491 -11.18 5.27 11.74
CA THR A 491 -10.00 5.56 10.92
C THR A 491 -10.26 5.22 9.45
N SER A 492 -10.78 4.02 9.19
CA SER A 492 -11.03 3.54 7.83
C SER A 492 -12.09 4.40 7.11
N VAL A 493 -13.21 4.69 7.76
CA VAL A 493 -14.29 5.51 7.17
C VAL A 493 -13.83 6.95 6.91
N TYR A 494 -13.18 7.58 7.89
CA TYR A 494 -12.72 8.96 7.72
C TYR A 494 -11.70 9.07 6.58
N CYS A 495 -10.72 8.18 6.54
CA CYS A 495 -9.74 8.16 5.46
C CYS A 495 -10.38 7.81 4.10
N ALA A 496 -11.38 6.91 4.05
CA ALA A 496 -12.09 6.57 2.83
C ALA A 496 -12.84 7.76 2.21
N ILE A 497 -13.38 8.67 3.03
CA ILE A 497 -14.01 9.91 2.55
C ILE A 497 -12.99 10.79 1.81
N GLY A 498 -11.82 11.03 2.40
CA GLY A 498 -10.77 11.84 1.77
C GLY A 498 -10.17 11.21 0.54
N LEU A 499 -9.95 9.89 0.57
CA LEU A 499 -9.46 9.14 -0.59
C LEU A 499 -10.50 9.11 -1.71
N GLY A 500 -11.77 8.89 -1.40
CA GLY A 500 -12.86 8.94 -2.37
C GLY A 500 -13.00 10.31 -3.03
N TRP A 501 -12.92 11.39 -2.24
CA TRP A 501 -12.88 12.76 -2.76
C TRP A 501 -11.71 12.98 -3.71
N SER A 502 -10.51 12.57 -3.29
CA SER A 502 -9.29 12.73 -4.10
C SER A 502 -9.34 11.93 -5.39
N PHE A 503 -9.89 10.71 -5.36
CA PHE A 503 -10.10 9.88 -6.55
C PHE A 503 -11.02 10.55 -7.56
N MET A 504 -12.19 11.01 -7.11
CA MET A 504 -13.15 11.70 -7.98
C MET A 504 -12.56 12.98 -8.57
N ARG A 505 -11.84 13.77 -7.75
CA ARG A 505 -11.22 15.02 -8.19
C ARG A 505 -10.11 14.78 -9.20
N MET A 506 -9.21 13.83 -8.96
CA MET A 506 -8.15 13.49 -9.91
C MET A 506 -8.73 12.94 -11.21
N GLY A 507 -9.73 12.06 -11.13
CA GLY A 507 -10.44 11.54 -12.30
C GLY A 507 -11.08 12.66 -13.13
N TYR A 508 -11.77 13.60 -12.47
CA TYR A 508 -12.35 14.78 -13.11
C TYR A 508 -11.29 15.65 -13.81
N LEU A 509 -10.18 15.96 -13.09
CA LEU A 509 -9.09 16.75 -13.66
C LEU A 509 -8.44 16.05 -14.85
N TYR A 510 -8.29 14.73 -14.80
CA TYR A 510 -7.72 13.94 -15.88
C TYR A 510 -8.62 13.89 -17.12
N VAL A 511 -9.91 13.60 -16.93
CA VAL A 511 -10.86 13.47 -18.06
C VAL A 511 -11.12 14.82 -18.74
N ARG A 512 -11.19 15.92 -17.95
CA ARG A 512 -11.52 17.25 -18.46
C ARG A 512 -10.33 18.05 -18.94
N SER A 513 -9.09 17.64 -18.62
CA SER A 513 -7.92 18.37 -19.12
C SER A 513 -7.94 18.40 -20.64
N SER A 514 -8.19 19.57 -21.23
CA SER A 514 -7.85 19.82 -22.62
C SER A 514 -6.34 19.62 -22.77
N VAL A 515 -5.97 18.83 -23.73
CA VAL A 515 -4.57 18.50 -24.07
C VAL A 515 -3.84 19.75 -24.48
#